data_d2faca2533fe032ca1a03e2fffe4a18b
#
_entry.id   d2faca2533fe032ca1a03e2fffe4a18b
#
_cell.length_a   1.000
_cell.length_b   1.000
_cell.length_c   1.000
_cell.angle_alpha   90.00
_cell.angle_beta   90.00
_cell.angle_gamma   90.00
#
_symmetry.space_group_name_H-M   'P 1'
#
loop_
_entity.id
_entity.type
_entity.pdbx_description
1 polymer ?
#
loop_
_entity_poly.entity_id
_entity_poly.type
_entity_poly.pdbx_seq_one_letter_code
_entity_poly.pdbx_strand_id
1 'polypeptide(L)'
;MTQRFRAACAFTLFELLVVIAIIGVLAAVAVPRFADFRAAAYDARAQQDLRNLAAAQELHRAAAESYSANLGELTGFVPSDGVEIVIDHADRIAFRARAEHEAGRRAFSWDSAARPPLPASQQPQ
;
A
#
# COMPACT_ATOMS: atom_id res chain seq x y z
N MET A 1 43.78 20.05 47.12
CA MET A 1 42.65 20.11 46.18
C MET A 1 43.17 19.78 44.79
N THR A 2 43.15 18.49 44.40
CA THR A 2 43.65 18.00 43.10
C THR A 2 42.50 17.93 42.13
N GLN A 3 42.41 18.88 41.20
CA GLN A 3 41.55 18.78 40.06
C GLN A 3 42.03 17.70 39.10
N ARG A 4 41.29 16.59 39.00
CA ARG A 4 41.48 15.61 37.96
C ARG A 4 40.99 16.20 36.64
N PHE A 5 41.89 16.65 35.80
CA PHE A 5 41.62 16.88 34.38
C PHE A 5 41.15 15.57 33.77
N ARG A 6 39.86 15.46 33.48
CA ARG A 6 39.35 14.41 32.60
C ARG A 6 39.93 14.71 31.21
N ALA A 7 40.82 13.85 30.75
CA ALA A 7 41.25 13.87 29.37
C ALA A 7 40.00 13.74 28.47
N ALA A 8 39.60 14.84 27.85
CA ALA A 8 38.62 14.80 26.77
C ALA A 8 39.30 14.05 25.63
N CYS A 9 38.81 12.85 25.32
CA CYS A 9 39.23 12.13 24.12
C CYS A 9 38.82 13.00 22.92
N ALA A 10 39.81 13.67 22.32
CA ALA A 10 39.63 14.41 21.09
C ALA A 10 39.44 13.39 19.95
N PHE A 11 38.30 13.42 19.27
CA PHE A 11 38.04 12.63 18.07
C PHE A 11 39.03 13.02 16.97
N THR A 12 39.61 12.01 16.32
CA THR A 12 40.45 12.26 15.17
C THR A 12 39.62 12.46 13.91
N LEU A 13 40.12 13.29 12.98
CA LEU A 13 39.46 13.51 11.68
C LEU A 13 39.32 12.19 10.92
N PHE A 14 40.28 11.29 11.08
CA PHE A 14 40.25 9.96 10.47
C PHE A 14 39.13 9.07 11.02
N GLU A 15 38.88 9.08 12.35
CA GLU A 15 37.74 8.34 12.94
C GLU A 15 36.40 8.84 12.40
N LEU A 16 36.27 10.15 12.25
CA LEU A 16 35.03 10.72 11.68
C LEU A 16 34.85 10.30 10.23
N LEU A 17 35.94 10.31 9.45
CA LEU A 17 35.91 9.90 8.04
C LEU A 17 35.50 8.43 7.86
N VAL A 18 36.02 7.53 8.71
CA VAL A 18 35.65 6.11 8.69
C VAL A 18 34.17 5.94 9.03
N VAL A 19 33.64 6.67 10.01
CA VAL A 19 32.23 6.60 10.41
C VAL A 19 31.31 7.01 9.27
N ILE A 20 31.58 8.15 8.62
CA ILE A 20 30.74 8.60 7.48
C ILE A 20 30.85 7.67 6.28
N ALA A 21 32.01 7.05 6.05
CA ALA A 21 32.17 6.04 4.99
C ALA A 21 31.30 4.81 5.25
N ILE A 22 31.26 4.31 6.49
CA ILE A 22 30.40 3.17 6.88
C ILE A 22 28.93 3.52 6.73
N ILE A 23 28.51 4.71 7.22
CA ILE A 23 27.13 5.17 7.08
C ILE A 23 26.75 5.29 5.60
N GLY A 24 27.63 5.80 4.75
CA GLY A 24 27.41 5.91 3.31
C GLY A 24 27.15 4.57 2.64
N VAL A 25 27.94 3.54 2.98
CA VAL A 25 27.74 2.18 2.44
C VAL A 25 26.41 1.58 2.93
N LEU A 26 26.08 1.73 4.20
CA LEU A 26 24.81 1.23 4.74
C LEU A 26 23.61 1.95 4.13
N ALA A 27 23.67 3.26 3.95
CA ALA A 27 22.63 4.06 3.35
C ALA A 27 22.38 3.68 1.88
N ALA A 28 23.43 3.38 1.12
CA ALA A 28 23.34 2.96 -0.28
C ALA A 28 22.48 1.70 -0.48
N VAL A 29 22.46 0.79 0.50
CA VAL A 29 21.63 -0.41 0.47
C VAL A 29 20.24 -0.18 1.09
N ALA A 30 20.17 0.61 2.16
CA ALA A 30 18.93 0.81 2.91
C ALA A 30 17.90 1.64 2.16
N VAL A 31 18.32 2.71 1.46
CA VAL A 31 17.40 3.63 0.78
C VAL A 31 16.56 2.95 -0.31
N PRO A 32 17.12 2.17 -1.27
CA PRO A 32 16.29 1.53 -2.29
C PRO A 32 15.30 0.50 -1.70
N ARG A 33 15.71 -0.25 -0.67
CA ARG A 33 14.81 -1.19 0.00
C ARG A 33 13.65 -0.50 0.69
N PHE A 34 13.88 0.67 1.29
CA PHE A 34 12.83 1.44 1.93
C PHE A 34 11.77 1.92 0.92
N ALA A 35 12.18 2.32 -0.28
CA ALA A 35 11.25 2.69 -1.35
C ALA A 35 10.36 1.51 -1.78
N ASP A 36 10.93 0.29 -1.86
CA ASP A 36 10.17 -0.91 -2.19
C ASP A 36 9.15 -1.26 -1.10
N PHE A 37 9.51 -1.15 0.17
CA PHE A 37 8.58 -1.35 1.28
C PHE A 37 7.43 -0.35 1.28
N ARG A 38 7.71 0.91 0.99
CA ARG A 38 6.66 1.93 0.87
C ARG A 38 5.68 1.62 -0.26
N ALA A 39 6.18 1.26 -1.43
CA ALA A 39 5.33 0.89 -2.56
C ALA A 39 4.46 -0.34 -2.22
N ALA A 40 5.03 -1.36 -1.57
CA ALA A 40 4.28 -2.52 -1.11
C ALA A 40 3.19 -2.17 -0.08
N ALA A 41 3.44 -1.19 0.79
CA ALA A 41 2.44 -0.71 1.74
C ALA A 41 1.27 0.01 1.04
N TYR A 42 1.53 0.78 -0.01
CA TYR A 42 0.50 1.41 -0.84
C TYR A 42 -0.30 0.37 -1.62
N ASP A 43 0.35 -0.64 -2.18
CA ASP A 43 -0.31 -1.77 -2.84
C ASP A 43 -1.25 -2.50 -1.87
N ALA A 44 -0.81 -2.75 -0.63
CA ALA A 44 -1.64 -3.38 0.40
C ALA A 44 -2.87 -2.54 0.77
N ARG A 45 -2.76 -1.21 0.75
CA ARG A 45 -3.87 -0.29 0.99
C ARG A 45 -4.93 -0.40 -0.12
N ALA A 46 -4.51 -0.38 -1.38
CA ALA A 46 -5.41 -0.57 -2.53
C ALA A 46 -6.13 -1.94 -2.47
N GLN A 47 -5.40 -2.99 -2.11
CA GLN A 47 -5.98 -4.31 -1.94
C GLN A 47 -6.99 -4.37 -0.78
N GLN A 48 -6.73 -3.66 0.32
CA GLN A 48 -7.65 -3.59 1.45
C GLN A 48 -8.94 -2.84 1.07
N ASP A 49 -8.82 -1.72 0.37
CA ASP A 49 -9.97 -0.96 -0.09
C ASP A 49 -10.84 -1.77 -1.06
N LEU A 50 -10.22 -2.60 -1.91
CA LEU A 50 -10.97 -3.49 -2.79
C LEU A 50 -11.78 -4.54 -2.02
N ARG A 51 -11.26 -5.04 -0.89
CA ARG A 51 -12.00 -5.92 0.02
C ARG A 51 -13.13 -5.19 0.74
N ASN A 52 -12.89 -3.95 1.16
CA ASN A 52 -13.90 -3.11 1.79
C ASN A 52 -15.03 -2.79 0.80
N LEU A 53 -14.66 -2.51 -0.46
CA LEU A 53 -15.63 -2.35 -1.55
C LEU A 53 -16.50 -3.60 -1.70
N ALA A 54 -15.88 -4.78 -1.72
CA ALA A 54 -16.63 -6.03 -1.85
C ALA A 54 -17.64 -6.21 -0.73
N ALA A 55 -17.27 -5.90 0.51
CA ALA A 55 -18.19 -5.94 1.64
C ALA A 55 -19.32 -4.93 1.51
N ALA A 56 -19.05 -3.71 1.06
CA ALA A 56 -20.06 -2.68 0.81
C ALA A 56 -21.00 -3.06 -0.33
N GLN A 57 -20.50 -3.69 -1.37
CA GLN A 57 -21.30 -4.23 -2.47
C GLN A 57 -22.25 -5.34 -2.02
N GLU A 58 -21.81 -6.25 -1.15
CA GLU A 58 -22.70 -7.27 -0.59
C GLU A 58 -23.78 -6.67 0.30
N LEU A 59 -23.46 -5.64 1.07
CA LEU A 59 -24.44 -4.92 1.88
C LEU A 59 -25.48 -4.20 0.99
N HIS A 60 -25.02 -3.54 -0.07
CA HIS A 60 -25.91 -2.88 -1.04
C HIS A 60 -26.82 -3.90 -1.73
N ARG A 61 -26.28 -5.02 -2.18
CA ARG A 61 -27.03 -6.10 -2.81
C ARG A 61 -28.12 -6.67 -1.89
N ALA A 62 -27.83 -6.81 -0.60
CA ALA A 62 -28.82 -7.30 0.36
C ALA A 62 -30.02 -6.36 0.50
N ALA A 63 -29.85 -5.06 0.26
CA ALA A 63 -30.92 -4.05 0.34
C ALA A 63 -31.60 -3.79 -1.02
N ALA A 64 -30.82 -3.76 -2.11
CA ALA A 64 -31.27 -3.34 -3.45
C ALA A 64 -31.44 -4.50 -4.45
N GLU A 65 -31.12 -5.74 -4.03
CA GLU A 65 -31.16 -6.96 -4.86
C GLU A 65 -30.24 -6.91 -6.10
N SER A 66 -29.30 -5.97 -6.13
CA SER A 66 -28.31 -5.81 -7.20
C SER A 66 -27.02 -5.17 -6.67
N TYR A 67 -25.91 -5.40 -7.35
CA TYR A 67 -24.68 -4.65 -7.12
C TYR A 67 -24.78 -3.26 -7.79
N SER A 68 -24.04 -2.28 -7.25
CA SER A 68 -24.02 -0.92 -7.80
C SER A 68 -22.79 -0.69 -8.66
N ALA A 69 -22.97 -0.03 -9.79
CA ALA A 69 -21.89 0.51 -10.61
C ALA A 69 -21.38 1.88 -10.11
N ASN A 70 -22.06 2.48 -9.12
CA ASN A 70 -21.77 3.80 -8.60
C ASN A 70 -21.25 3.70 -7.16
N LEU A 71 -19.99 4.12 -6.92
CA LEU A 71 -19.39 4.16 -5.59
C LEU A 71 -20.20 5.00 -4.58
N GLY A 72 -20.84 6.08 -5.05
CA GLY A 72 -21.66 6.97 -4.21
C GLY A 72 -22.92 6.33 -3.62
N GLU A 73 -23.36 5.20 -4.17
CA GLU A 73 -24.53 4.44 -3.66
C GLU A 73 -24.13 3.44 -2.56
N LEU A 74 -22.85 3.18 -2.40
CA LEU A 74 -22.33 2.22 -1.42
C LEU A 74 -22.20 2.89 -0.05
N THR A 75 -23.23 2.74 0.77
CA THR A 75 -23.28 3.35 2.10
C THR A 75 -22.10 2.91 2.98
N GLY A 76 -21.37 3.89 3.53
CA GLY A 76 -20.25 3.63 4.45
C GLY A 76 -18.96 3.26 3.77
N PHE A 77 -18.88 3.27 2.43
CA PHE A 77 -17.62 3.04 1.70
C PHE A 77 -17.02 4.36 1.21
N VAL A 78 -15.77 4.57 1.55
CA VAL A 78 -14.93 5.67 1.05
C VAL A 78 -13.55 5.10 0.77
N PRO A 79 -13.02 5.27 -0.46
CA PRO A 79 -11.65 4.88 -0.76
C PRO A 79 -10.64 5.61 0.13
N SER A 80 -9.53 4.96 0.45
CA SER A 80 -8.41 5.60 1.12
C SER A 80 -7.76 6.65 0.21
N ASP A 81 -7.11 7.62 0.84
CA ASP A 81 -6.38 8.66 0.11
C ASP A 81 -5.33 8.06 -0.83
N GLY A 82 -5.31 8.53 -2.07
CA GLY A 82 -4.44 8.02 -3.14
C GLY A 82 -4.85 6.69 -3.76
N VAL A 83 -5.97 6.08 -3.33
CA VAL A 83 -6.51 4.86 -3.95
C VAL A 83 -7.58 5.23 -4.97
N GLU A 84 -7.37 4.84 -6.21
CA GLU A 84 -8.37 4.91 -7.28
C GLU A 84 -9.08 3.56 -7.40
N ILE A 85 -10.43 3.61 -7.42
CA ILE A 85 -11.28 2.45 -7.60
C ILE A 85 -12.19 2.65 -8.80
N VAL A 86 -12.21 1.66 -9.67
CA VAL A 86 -13.08 1.60 -10.84
C VAL A 86 -13.94 0.35 -10.77
N ILE A 87 -15.25 0.51 -10.84
CA ILE A 87 -16.19 -0.59 -11.00
C ILE A 87 -16.40 -0.80 -12.51
N ASP A 88 -15.82 -1.89 -13.04
CA ASP A 88 -15.87 -2.20 -14.46
C ASP A 88 -17.24 -2.76 -14.88
N HIS A 89 -17.90 -3.47 -13.97
CA HIS A 89 -19.19 -4.11 -14.21
C HIS A 89 -19.92 -4.32 -12.89
N ALA A 90 -21.22 -4.12 -12.89
CA ALA A 90 -22.09 -4.48 -11.78
C ALA A 90 -23.51 -4.78 -12.30
N ASP A 91 -24.07 -5.90 -11.86
CA ASP A 91 -25.44 -6.31 -12.16
C ASP A 91 -26.09 -7.01 -10.95
N ARG A 92 -27.15 -7.75 -11.15
CA ARG A 92 -27.86 -8.47 -10.08
C ARG A 92 -27.09 -9.69 -9.56
N ILE A 93 -26.14 -10.21 -10.34
CA ILE A 93 -25.50 -11.50 -10.10
C ILE A 93 -24.04 -11.33 -9.69
N ALA A 94 -23.32 -10.39 -10.32
CA ALA A 94 -21.89 -10.21 -10.16
C ALA A 94 -21.46 -8.75 -10.30
N PHE A 95 -20.30 -8.45 -9.73
CA PHE A 95 -19.56 -7.21 -10.01
C PHE A 95 -18.10 -7.47 -10.21
N ARG A 96 -17.45 -6.60 -10.96
CA ARG A 96 -15.99 -6.55 -11.15
C ARG A 96 -15.49 -5.15 -10.88
N ALA A 97 -14.39 -5.06 -10.15
CA ALA A 97 -13.78 -3.78 -9.83
C ALA A 97 -12.26 -3.91 -9.82
N ARG A 98 -11.61 -2.77 -10.01
CA ARG A 98 -10.16 -2.64 -9.89
C ARG A 98 -9.83 -1.55 -8.90
N ALA A 99 -8.69 -1.70 -8.23
CA ALA A 99 -8.13 -0.69 -7.34
C ALA A 99 -6.62 -0.60 -7.55
N GLU A 100 -6.12 0.63 -7.54
CA GLU A 100 -4.69 0.91 -7.55
C GLU A 100 -4.40 2.11 -6.67
N HIS A 101 -3.18 2.22 -6.16
CA HIS A 101 -2.74 3.39 -5.43
C HIS A 101 -1.74 4.17 -6.28
N GLU A 102 -1.86 5.50 -6.36
CA GLU A 102 -1.01 6.36 -7.19
C GLU A 102 0.50 6.22 -6.91
N ALA A 103 0.86 5.93 -5.65
CA ALA A 103 2.25 5.67 -5.22
C ALA A 103 2.56 4.17 -5.09
N GLY A 104 1.64 3.29 -5.47
CA GLY A 104 1.82 1.85 -5.55
C GLY A 104 2.50 1.42 -6.86
N ARG A 105 2.66 0.12 -7.03
CA ARG A 105 3.24 -0.47 -8.26
C ARG A 105 2.32 -1.48 -8.92
N ARG A 106 1.21 -1.82 -8.28
CA ARG A 106 0.28 -2.86 -8.74
C ARG A 106 -1.16 -2.39 -8.69
N ALA A 107 -1.90 -2.79 -9.72
CA ALA A 107 -3.34 -2.76 -9.70
C ALA A 107 -3.87 -4.12 -9.23
N PHE A 108 -4.98 -4.11 -8.52
CA PHE A 108 -5.67 -5.31 -8.04
C PHE A 108 -7.07 -5.34 -8.65
N SER A 109 -7.57 -6.54 -8.89
CA SER A 109 -8.93 -6.74 -9.39
C SER A 109 -9.71 -7.66 -8.48
N TRP A 110 -11.01 -7.43 -8.43
CA TRP A 110 -12.00 -8.25 -7.76
C TRP A 110 -13.06 -8.69 -8.75
N ASP A 111 -13.37 -9.98 -8.74
CA ASP A 111 -14.50 -10.53 -9.46
C ASP A 111 -15.34 -11.35 -8.48
N SER A 112 -16.57 -10.92 -8.20
CA SER A 112 -17.45 -11.60 -7.24
C SER A 112 -17.91 -12.98 -7.72
N ALA A 113 -17.84 -13.26 -9.02
CA ALA A 113 -18.11 -14.57 -9.59
C ALA A 113 -16.93 -15.52 -9.51
N ALA A 114 -15.70 -15.01 -9.40
CA ALA A 114 -14.48 -15.80 -9.25
C ALA A 114 -14.16 -16.05 -7.77
N ARG A 115 -13.84 -17.29 -7.41
CA ARG A 115 -13.32 -17.67 -6.08
C ARG A 115 -11.89 -18.16 -6.22
N PRO A 116 -10.92 -17.64 -5.42
CA PRO A 116 -10.76 -16.40 -4.63
C PRO A 116 -10.24 -15.23 -5.48
N PRO A 117 -10.10 -14.00 -4.93
CA PRO A 117 -9.55 -12.86 -5.68
C PRO A 117 -8.11 -13.15 -6.13
N LEU A 118 -7.90 -13.14 -7.43
CA LEU A 118 -6.58 -13.30 -8.02
C LEU A 118 -5.83 -11.97 -8.05
N PRO A 119 -4.55 -11.92 -7.68
CA PRO A 119 -3.73 -10.75 -7.94
C PRO A 119 -3.69 -10.47 -9.45
N ALA A 120 -3.75 -9.20 -9.85
CA ALA A 120 -3.81 -8.77 -11.25
C ALA A 120 -2.66 -9.34 -12.12
N SER A 121 -1.54 -9.71 -11.49
CA SER A 121 -0.39 -10.35 -12.14
C SER A 121 -0.62 -11.79 -12.65
N GLN A 122 -1.78 -12.40 -12.33
CA GLN A 122 -2.10 -13.77 -12.73
C GLN A 122 -3.33 -13.85 -13.64
N GLN A 123 -3.85 -12.72 -14.12
CA GLN A 123 -4.92 -12.76 -15.12
C GLN A 123 -4.32 -13.01 -16.51
N PRO A 124 -4.83 -13.98 -17.28
CA PRO A 124 -4.43 -14.14 -18.68
C PRO A 124 -4.84 -12.90 -19.47
N GLN A 125 -3.91 -12.40 -20.28
CA GLN A 125 -4.15 -11.32 -21.24
C GLN A 125 -5.09 -11.77 -22.36
#